data_ea7900fdfeeb90ab978bfa8005b4ac1e
#
_entry.id   ea7900fdfeeb90ab978bfa8005b4ac1e
#
_cell.length_a   1.000
_cell.length_b   1.000
_cell.length_c   1.000
_cell.angle_alpha   90.00
_cell.angle_beta   90.00
_cell.angle_gamma   90.00
#
_symmetry.space_group_name_H-M   'P 1'
#
loop_
_entity.id
_entity.type
_entity.pdbx_description
1 polymer ?
#
loop_
_entity_poly.entity_id
_entity_poly.type
_entity_poly.pdbx_seq_one_letter_code
_entity_poly.pdbx_strand_id
1 'polypeptide(L)'
;MCRLLGIAANEPTEFRVVLRDAPRSLAALSKEHRDGWGIAIFDAQQQRWRVERGIACAGEDERFHRLAVGSRGELLVSHIRQKTVGDTKILNTHPFDRGGWVFAHNGTVKDVAWLRAQISPQRLAEIEGETDSELIFAWLLTVLDESGATDANASPQTDRDLLRAVRCARERPDFGAFNFLLSDGSTTYAHRFGRSMFLLERGPLDAVRPRRTSRDGTTYETPWSQHRTAIFVASEHVTDEPWSTLEDGTLLRIERGPTPHWQLIAA
;
A
#
# COMPACT_ATOMS: atom_id res chain seq x y z
N MET A 1 -8.60 11.77 -5.83
CA MET A 1 -7.31 11.01 -5.89
C MET A 1 -7.46 9.73 -5.09
N CYS A 2 -6.85 8.63 -5.54
CA CYS A 2 -6.87 7.35 -4.80
C CYS A 2 -6.33 7.49 -3.38
N ARG A 3 -6.63 6.50 -2.52
CA ARG A 3 -6.08 6.40 -1.16
C ARG A 3 -5.27 5.12 -1.02
N LEU A 4 -4.07 5.25 -0.45
CA LEU A 4 -3.18 4.14 -0.09
C LEU A 4 -3.09 4.03 1.43
N LEU A 5 -3.00 2.79 1.92
CA LEU A 5 -2.67 2.47 3.31
C LEU A 5 -1.84 1.19 3.35
N GLY A 6 -0.65 1.29 3.93
CA GLY A 6 0.22 0.16 4.29
C GLY A 6 0.39 0.09 5.80
N ILE A 7 0.39 -1.11 6.36
CA ILE A 7 0.66 -1.34 7.78
C ILE A 7 1.60 -2.54 7.90
N ALA A 8 2.63 -2.39 8.72
CA ALA A 8 3.49 -3.48 9.18
C ALA A 8 3.49 -3.50 10.72
N ALA A 9 3.11 -4.62 11.32
CA ALA A 9 3.02 -4.81 12.75
C ALA A 9 3.85 -6.02 13.20
N ASN A 10 4.31 -6.02 14.45
CA ASN A 10 5.08 -7.12 15.04
C ASN A 10 4.22 -8.32 15.47
N GLU A 11 2.93 -8.13 15.56
CA GLU A 11 1.96 -9.17 15.93
C GLU A 11 0.65 -9.01 15.13
N PRO A 12 -0.11 -10.08 14.92
CA PRO A 12 -1.40 -9.98 14.24
C PRO A 12 -2.31 -8.97 14.92
N THR A 13 -2.66 -7.90 14.19
CA THR A 13 -3.50 -6.80 14.67
C THR A 13 -4.78 -6.69 13.86
N GLU A 14 -5.82 -6.17 14.46
CA GLU A 14 -7.10 -5.90 13.79
C GLU A 14 -7.00 -4.57 13.03
N PHE A 15 -7.42 -4.59 11.77
CA PHE A 15 -7.39 -3.41 10.90
C PHE A 15 -8.72 -2.64 10.89
N ARG A 16 -9.70 -3.08 11.66
CA ARG A 16 -11.06 -2.54 11.70
C ARG A 16 -11.11 -1.02 11.85
N VAL A 17 -10.32 -0.47 12.77
CA VAL A 17 -10.32 0.97 13.06
C VAL A 17 -9.95 1.78 11.80
N VAL A 18 -8.82 1.47 11.19
CA VAL A 18 -8.32 2.21 10.01
C VAL A 18 -9.09 1.92 8.74
N LEU A 19 -9.68 0.74 8.63
CA LEU A 19 -10.47 0.37 7.46
C LEU A 19 -11.90 0.94 7.54
N ARG A 20 -12.53 0.96 8.75
CA ARG A 20 -13.97 1.25 8.89
C ARG A 20 -14.34 2.28 9.95
N ASP A 21 -13.82 2.15 11.18
CA ASP A 21 -14.44 2.83 12.33
C ASP A 21 -13.86 4.22 12.63
N ALA A 22 -12.63 4.53 12.21
CA ALA A 22 -12.06 5.87 12.36
C ALA A 22 -12.80 6.90 11.49
N PRO A 23 -12.92 8.17 11.93
CA PRO A 23 -13.58 9.23 11.17
C PRO A 23 -13.01 9.45 9.78
N ARG A 24 -11.73 9.18 9.61
CA ARG A 24 -11.00 9.22 8.33
C ARG A 24 -10.55 7.82 7.87
N SER A 25 -11.31 6.79 8.26
CA SER A 25 -11.08 5.42 7.78
C SER A 25 -11.19 5.33 6.26
N LEU A 26 -10.65 4.26 5.68
CA LEU A 26 -10.78 4.05 4.24
C LEU A 26 -12.24 3.98 3.78
N ALA A 27 -13.15 3.42 4.60
CA ALA A 27 -14.60 3.47 4.33
C ALA A 27 -15.13 4.90 4.26
N ALA A 28 -14.73 5.77 5.20
CA ALA A 28 -15.14 7.17 5.21
C ALA A 28 -14.59 7.94 4.00
N LEU A 29 -13.30 7.76 3.71
CA LEU A 29 -12.62 8.40 2.57
C LEU A 29 -13.16 7.92 1.21
N SER A 30 -13.69 6.69 1.14
CA SER A 30 -14.25 6.14 -0.10
C SER A 30 -15.52 6.84 -0.57
N LYS A 31 -16.19 7.61 0.28
CA LYS A 31 -17.38 8.40 -0.11
C LYS A 31 -17.03 9.46 -1.17
N GLU A 32 -15.79 9.94 -1.17
CA GLU A 32 -15.24 10.85 -2.19
C GLU A 32 -14.60 10.11 -3.37
N HIS A 33 -14.32 8.80 -3.23
CA HIS A 33 -13.59 7.96 -4.19
C HIS A 33 -14.30 6.62 -4.37
N ARG A 34 -15.32 6.61 -5.21
CA ARG A 34 -16.36 5.56 -5.23
C ARG A 34 -16.10 4.41 -6.21
N ASP A 35 -14.94 4.39 -6.90
CA ASP A 35 -14.71 3.54 -8.07
C ASP A 35 -14.10 2.16 -7.73
N GLY A 36 -14.06 1.81 -6.46
CA GLY A 36 -13.60 0.51 -6.00
C GLY A 36 -12.67 0.56 -4.80
N TRP A 37 -12.43 -0.61 -4.24
CA TRP A 37 -11.57 -0.84 -3.09
C TRP A 37 -10.81 -2.15 -3.19
N GLY A 38 -9.72 -2.26 -2.47
CA GLY A 38 -9.05 -3.52 -2.27
C GLY A 38 -8.25 -3.59 -0.99
N ILE A 39 -8.13 -4.81 -0.50
CA ILE A 39 -7.45 -5.17 0.73
C ILE A 39 -6.59 -6.40 0.44
N ALA A 40 -5.30 -6.30 0.72
CA ALA A 40 -4.37 -7.42 0.75
C ALA A 40 -3.84 -7.59 2.17
N ILE A 41 -3.96 -8.78 2.74
CA ILE A 41 -3.47 -9.16 4.05
C ILE A 41 -2.54 -10.34 3.90
N PHE A 42 -1.35 -10.26 4.47
CA PHE A 42 -0.41 -11.37 4.47
C PHE A 42 -0.74 -12.35 5.59
N ASP A 43 -0.94 -13.60 5.21
CA ASP A 43 -1.08 -14.71 6.14
C ASP A 43 0.31 -15.30 6.43
N ALA A 44 0.84 -14.96 7.60
CA ALA A 44 2.18 -15.40 8.01
C ALA A 44 2.27 -16.92 8.24
N GLN A 45 1.17 -17.61 8.52
CA GLN A 45 1.16 -19.06 8.68
C GLN A 45 1.21 -19.77 7.33
N GLN A 46 0.47 -19.26 6.34
CA GLN A 46 0.40 -19.84 5.01
C GLN A 46 1.44 -19.22 4.05
N GLN A 47 2.19 -18.21 4.49
CA GLN A 47 3.19 -17.48 3.70
C GLN A 47 2.61 -17.00 2.35
N ARG A 48 1.39 -16.45 2.38
CA ARG A 48 0.71 -15.97 1.17
C ARG A 48 -0.17 -14.76 1.45
N TRP A 49 -0.41 -14.00 0.40
CA TRP A 49 -1.36 -12.93 0.39
C TRP A 49 -2.80 -13.42 0.22
N ARG A 50 -3.71 -12.85 0.96
CA ARG A 50 -5.15 -12.90 0.71
C ARG A 50 -5.56 -11.53 0.17
N VAL A 51 -5.96 -11.49 -1.11
CA VAL A 51 -6.33 -10.26 -1.81
C VAL A 51 -7.81 -10.27 -2.10
N GLU A 52 -8.51 -9.24 -1.67
CA GLU A 52 -9.93 -9.01 -1.88
C GLU A 52 -10.15 -7.65 -2.52
N ARG A 53 -10.98 -7.60 -3.57
CA ARG A 53 -11.25 -6.38 -4.34
C ARG A 53 -12.73 -6.24 -4.63
N GLY A 54 -13.22 -5.00 -4.66
CA GLY A 54 -14.60 -4.66 -5.02
C GLY A 54 -14.63 -3.40 -5.88
N ILE A 55 -15.68 -3.26 -6.70
CA ILE A 55 -15.87 -2.10 -7.60
C ILE A 55 -16.88 -1.09 -7.07
N ALA A 56 -17.50 -1.38 -5.94
CA ALA A 56 -18.42 -0.46 -5.26
C ALA A 56 -17.67 0.53 -4.34
N CYS A 57 -18.36 1.53 -3.84
CA CYS A 57 -17.86 2.40 -2.77
C CYS A 57 -17.64 1.58 -1.49
N ALA A 58 -16.44 1.58 -0.93
CA ALA A 58 -16.11 0.78 0.26
C ALA A 58 -17.02 1.12 1.46
N GLY A 59 -17.38 2.40 1.63
CA GLY A 59 -18.28 2.84 2.71
C GLY A 59 -19.72 2.38 2.58
N GLU A 60 -20.11 1.81 1.43
CA GLU A 60 -21.45 1.31 1.15
C GLU A 60 -21.46 -0.20 0.84
N ASP A 61 -20.29 -0.83 0.75
CA ASP A 61 -20.14 -2.23 0.40
C ASP A 61 -20.11 -3.11 1.66
N GLU A 62 -21.15 -3.90 1.85
CA GLU A 62 -21.25 -4.83 2.98
C GLU A 62 -20.11 -5.86 3.01
N ARG A 63 -19.58 -6.25 1.84
CA ARG A 63 -18.43 -7.16 1.76
C ARG A 63 -17.19 -6.50 2.34
N PHE A 64 -16.94 -5.22 1.99
CA PHE A 64 -15.87 -4.44 2.59
C PHE A 64 -16.03 -4.35 4.11
N HIS A 65 -17.23 -4.04 4.61
CA HIS A 65 -17.49 -3.92 6.04
C HIS A 65 -17.27 -5.25 6.78
N ARG A 66 -17.72 -6.37 6.23
CA ARG A 66 -17.45 -7.70 6.83
C ARG A 66 -15.94 -8.00 6.88
N LEU A 67 -15.22 -7.73 5.79
CA LEU A 67 -13.77 -7.91 5.74
C LEU A 67 -13.05 -7.01 6.73
N ALA A 68 -13.41 -5.74 6.83
CA ALA A 68 -12.82 -4.80 7.77
C ALA A 68 -12.95 -5.24 9.22
N VAL A 69 -14.11 -5.81 9.60
CA VAL A 69 -14.35 -6.34 10.96
C VAL A 69 -13.57 -7.62 11.23
N GLY A 70 -13.51 -8.53 10.25
CA GLY A 70 -12.83 -9.84 10.40
C GLY A 70 -11.35 -9.84 10.05
N SER A 71 -10.81 -8.71 9.58
CA SER A 71 -9.44 -8.65 9.09
C SER A 71 -8.43 -8.52 10.22
N ARG A 72 -7.51 -9.48 10.28
CA ARG A 72 -6.40 -9.51 11.24
C ARG A 72 -5.14 -10.01 10.53
N GLY A 73 -4.01 -9.42 10.81
CA GLY A 73 -2.72 -9.81 10.23
C GLY A 73 -1.59 -8.92 10.71
N GLU A 74 -0.40 -9.20 10.23
CA GLU A 74 0.81 -8.41 10.52
C GLU A 74 1.10 -7.40 9.42
N LEU A 75 0.67 -7.68 8.19
CA LEU A 75 0.82 -6.79 7.05
C LEU A 75 -0.53 -6.53 6.37
N LEU A 76 -0.74 -5.28 6.02
CA LEU A 76 -1.86 -4.80 5.22
C LEU A 76 -1.37 -3.90 4.10
N VAL A 77 -1.86 -4.13 2.89
CA VAL A 77 -1.84 -3.14 1.80
C VAL A 77 -3.27 -2.92 1.35
N SER A 78 -3.76 -1.69 1.43
CA SER A 78 -5.13 -1.37 1.06
C SER A 78 -5.20 -0.13 0.19
N HIS A 79 -6.21 -0.09 -0.68
CA HIS A 79 -6.40 0.95 -1.67
C HIS A 79 -7.88 1.30 -1.85
N ILE A 80 -8.17 2.58 -1.95
CA ILE A 80 -9.46 3.12 -2.41
C ILE A 80 -9.25 3.78 -3.76
N ARG A 81 -10.00 3.31 -4.75
CA ARG A 81 -9.88 3.75 -6.14
C ARG A 81 -10.71 4.98 -6.43
N GLN A 82 -10.06 5.95 -7.07
CA GLN A 82 -10.72 6.97 -7.89
C GLN A 82 -10.26 6.75 -9.33
N LYS A 83 -11.19 6.49 -10.21
CA LYS A 83 -10.91 6.20 -11.62
C LYS A 83 -10.31 7.41 -12.32
N THR A 84 -9.15 7.24 -12.91
CA THR A 84 -8.51 8.18 -13.84
C THR A 84 -8.23 7.50 -15.17
N VAL A 85 -7.85 6.21 -15.14
CA VAL A 85 -7.54 5.39 -16.32
C VAL A 85 -8.25 4.04 -16.17
N GLY A 86 -8.71 3.48 -17.28
CA GLY A 86 -9.39 2.19 -17.36
C GLY A 86 -10.80 2.19 -16.76
N ASP A 87 -11.62 1.23 -17.14
CA ASP A 87 -12.99 1.08 -16.65
C ASP A 87 -13.06 0.65 -15.18
N THR A 88 -14.25 0.81 -14.57
CA THR A 88 -14.53 0.30 -13.23
C THR A 88 -14.75 -1.22 -13.30
N LYS A 89 -13.64 -1.96 -13.19
CA LYS A 89 -13.56 -3.43 -13.25
C LYS A 89 -12.63 -3.93 -12.15
N ILE A 90 -12.81 -5.18 -11.72
CA ILE A 90 -11.93 -5.83 -10.73
C ILE A 90 -10.48 -5.86 -11.20
N LEU A 91 -10.24 -6.15 -12.49
CA LEU A 91 -8.89 -6.19 -13.09
C LEU A 91 -8.16 -4.84 -13.02
N ASN A 92 -8.89 -3.73 -12.92
CA ASN A 92 -8.37 -2.37 -12.79
C ASN A 92 -8.30 -1.87 -11.33
N THR A 93 -8.58 -2.74 -10.36
CA THR A 93 -8.68 -2.37 -8.94
C THR A 93 -7.50 -2.93 -8.15
N HIS A 94 -6.76 -2.03 -7.48
CA HIS A 94 -5.64 -2.41 -6.59
C HIS A 94 -6.13 -3.08 -5.29
N PRO A 95 -5.26 -3.78 -4.54
CA PRO A 95 -3.89 -4.13 -4.91
C PRO A 95 -3.83 -5.17 -6.01
N PHE A 96 -2.81 -5.08 -6.88
CA PHE A 96 -2.43 -6.17 -7.78
C PHE A 96 -1.54 -7.17 -7.04
N ASP A 97 -1.58 -8.44 -7.44
CA ASP A 97 -0.75 -9.50 -6.88
C ASP A 97 -0.19 -10.40 -7.98
N ARG A 98 1.13 -10.62 -7.98
CA ARG A 98 1.85 -11.50 -8.91
C ARG A 98 3.16 -11.99 -8.29
N GLY A 99 3.44 -13.27 -8.44
CA GLY A 99 4.70 -13.85 -8.00
C GLY A 99 5.01 -13.63 -6.52
N GLY A 100 3.98 -13.58 -5.65
CA GLY A 100 4.14 -13.29 -4.23
C GLY A 100 4.27 -11.79 -3.89
N TRP A 101 4.43 -10.91 -4.87
CA TRP A 101 4.42 -9.46 -4.69
C TRP A 101 3.01 -8.89 -4.74
N VAL A 102 2.74 -7.94 -3.85
CA VAL A 102 1.53 -7.12 -3.85
C VAL A 102 1.87 -5.68 -4.10
N PHE A 103 1.10 -5.01 -4.97
CA PHE A 103 1.36 -3.64 -5.42
C PHE A 103 0.09 -2.78 -5.41
N ALA A 104 0.22 -1.55 -4.92
CA ALA A 104 -0.81 -0.52 -5.02
C ALA A 104 -0.19 0.84 -5.35
N HIS A 105 -0.83 1.59 -6.25
CA HIS A 105 -0.34 2.86 -6.79
C HIS A 105 -1.38 3.99 -6.62
N ASN A 106 -0.90 5.16 -6.27
CA ASN A 106 -1.67 6.41 -6.26
C ASN A 106 -0.95 7.46 -7.11
N GLY A 107 -1.37 7.58 -8.33
CA GLY A 107 -0.79 8.48 -9.31
C GLY A 107 -1.40 8.31 -10.68
N THR A 108 -0.76 8.87 -11.67
CA THR A 108 -1.06 8.65 -13.08
C THR A 108 0.22 8.87 -13.86
N VAL A 109 0.64 7.85 -14.62
CA VAL A 109 1.79 7.95 -15.53
C VAL A 109 1.33 8.51 -16.86
N LYS A 110 2.03 9.52 -17.34
CA LYS A 110 1.73 10.16 -18.61
C LYS A 110 2.48 9.51 -19.79
N ASP A 111 3.71 9.09 -19.57
CA ASP A 111 4.55 8.45 -20.61
C ASP A 111 4.36 6.93 -20.64
N VAL A 112 3.14 6.51 -20.97
CA VAL A 112 2.76 5.09 -21.05
C VAL A 112 3.53 4.34 -22.13
N ALA A 113 3.90 5.01 -23.22
CA ALA A 113 4.64 4.38 -24.32
C ALA A 113 6.05 3.99 -23.87
N TRP A 114 6.75 4.90 -23.21
CA TRP A 114 8.05 4.60 -22.62
C TRP A 114 7.95 3.48 -21.59
N LEU A 115 6.99 3.58 -20.64
CA LEU A 115 6.81 2.59 -19.59
C LEU A 115 6.62 1.18 -20.19
N ARG A 116 5.76 1.06 -21.20
CA ARG A 116 5.51 -0.21 -21.89
C ARG A 116 6.77 -0.78 -22.56
N ALA A 117 7.64 0.08 -23.10
CA ALA A 117 8.90 -0.33 -23.72
C ALA A 117 9.95 -0.85 -22.72
N GLN A 118 9.78 -0.59 -21.41
CA GLN A 118 10.66 -1.08 -20.35
C GLN A 118 10.24 -2.45 -19.80
N ILE A 119 9.09 -2.98 -20.20
CA ILE A 119 8.52 -4.21 -19.65
C ILE A 119 8.95 -5.40 -20.52
N SER A 120 9.41 -6.48 -19.88
CA SER A 120 9.75 -7.72 -20.59
C SER A 120 8.52 -8.33 -21.28
N PRO A 121 8.70 -9.07 -22.38
CA PRO A 121 7.59 -9.74 -23.06
C PRO A 121 6.79 -10.67 -22.14
N GLN A 122 7.47 -11.35 -21.21
CA GLN A 122 6.83 -12.21 -20.22
C GLN A 122 5.88 -11.41 -19.32
N ARG A 123 6.37 -10.31 -18.72
CA ARG A 123 5.57 -9.47 -17.83
C ARG A 123 4.47 -8.70 -18.57
N LEU A 124 4.68 -8.34 -19.84
CA LEU A 124 3.63 -7.78 -20.70
C LEU A 124 2.48 -8.75 -20.92
N ALA A 125 2.77 -10.05 -21.08
CA ALA A 125 1.75 -11.08 -21.28
C ALA A 125 0.88 -11.34 -20.05
N GLU A 126 1.34 -10.93 -18.85
CA GLU A 126 0.60 -11.06 -17.59
C GLU A 126 -0.39 -9.92 -17.34
N ILE A 127 -0.40 -8.87 -18.16
CA ILE A 127 -1.27 -7.71 -17.98
C ILE A 127 -2.68 -8.08 -18.43
N GLU A 128 -3.64 -7.96 -17.52
CA GLU A 128 -5.05 -8.28 -17.75
C GLU A 128 -5.95 -7.04 -17.79
N GLY A 129 -5.53 -5.96 -17.16
CA GLY A 129 -6.29 -4.72 -17.06
C GLY A 129 -5.86 -3.65 -18.07
N GLU A 130 -6.34 -2.43 -17.83
CA GLU A 130 -6.19 -1.30 -18.75
C GLU A 130 -5.45 -0.12 -18.11
N THR A 131 -4.91 -0.29 -16.89
CA THR A 131 -4.37 0.81 -16.12
C THR A 131 -2.86 0.99 -16.31
N ASP A 132 -2.41 2.24 -16.25
CA ASP A 132 -0.99 2.59 -16.14
C ASP A 132 -0.35 1.98 -14.89
N SER A 133 -1.12 1.81 -13.83
CA SER A 133 -0.68 1.19 -12.58
C SER A 133 -0.27 -0.27 -12.75
N GLU A 134 -0.97 -1.03 -13.57
CA GLU A 134 -0.60 -2.42 -13.86
C GLU A 134 0.66 -2.50 -14.71
N LEU A 135 0.84 -1.55 -15.66
CA LEU A 135 2.09 -1.41 -16.39
C LEU A 135 3.28 -1.08 -15.47
N ILE A 136 3.08 -0.18 -14.49
CA ILE A 136 4.11 0.10 -13.48
C ILE A 136 4.49 -1.17 -12.74
N PHE A 137 3.51 -1.95 -12.29
CA PHE A 137 3.78 -3.18 -11.55
C PHE A 137 4.56 -4.18 -12.41
N ALA A 138 4.15 -4.39 -13.66
CA ALA A 138 4.86 -5.25 -14.62
C ALA A 138 6.29 -4.76 -14.88
N TRP A 139 6.50 -3.44 -14.96
CA TRP A 139 7.85 -2.86 -15.11
C TRP A 139 8.72 -3.11 -13.87
N LEU A 140 8.20 -2.84 -12.66
CA LEU A 140 8.95 -3.09 -11.43
C LEU A 140 9.32 -4.57 -11.30
N LEU A 141 8.39 -5.49 -11.63
CA LEU A 141 8.69 -6.92 -11.65
C LEU A 141 9.76 -7.27 -12.70
N THR A 142 9.74 -6.64 -13.89
CA THR A 142 10.80 -6.82 -14.90
C THR A 142 12.16 -6.43 -14.34
N VAL A 143 12.24 -5.27 -13.65
CA VAL A 143 13.51 -4.80 -13.04
C VAL A 143 14.01 -5.77 -11.96
N LEU A 144 13.12 -6.37 -11.20
CA LEU A 144 13.46 -7.37 -10.17
C LEU A 144 13.90 -8.70 -10.79
N ASP A 145 13.23 -9.15 -11.86
CA ASP A 145 13.58 -10.38 -12.59
C ASP A 145 14.98 -10.31 -13.18
N GLU A 146 15.39 -9.16 -13.73
CA GLU A 146 16.72 -8.93 -14.33
C GLU A 146 17.86 -9.16 -13.34
N SER A 147 17.64 -8.94 -12.07
CA SER A 147 18.60 -9.16 -10.99
C SER A 147 18.50 -10.52 -10.30
N GLY A 148 17.59 -11.38 -10.77
CA GLY A 148 17.36 -12.71 -10.22
C GLY A 148 16.47 -12.74 -8.98
N ALA A 149 15.82 -11.63 -8.62
CA ALA A 149 14.84 -11.56 -7.55
C ALA A 149 13.45 -12.00 -8.04
N THR A 150 13.37 -13.15 -8.70
CA THR A 150 12.14 -13.70 -9.29
C THR A 150 11.14 -14.14 -8.25
N ASP A 151 11.61 -14.59 -7.09
CA ASP A 151 10.77 -14.94 -5.96
C ASP A 151 10.58 -13.71 -5.07
N ALA A 152 9.37 -13.57 -4.50
CA ALA A 152 9.05 -12.50 -3.56
C ALA A 152 9.88 -12.65 -2.28
N ASN A 153 11.10 -12.11 -2.31
CA ASN A 153 12.07 -12.12 -1.23
C ASN A 153 12.96 -10.89 -1.33
N ALA A 154 12.56 -9.84 -0.62
CA ALA A 154 13.28 -8.58 -0.61
C ALA A 154 14.71 -8.74 -0.07
N SER A 155 15.66 -8.18 -0.76
CA SER A 155 17.10 -8.27 -0.50
C SER A 155 17.77 -6.91 -0.69
N PRO A 156 19.04 -6.74 -0.31
CA PRO A 156 19.80 -5.55 -0.64
C PRO A 156 19.91 -5.29 -2.16
N GLN A 157 19.77 -6.33 -2.99
CA GLN A 157 19.70 -6.15 -4.45
C GLN A 157 18.37 -5.55 -4.86
N THR A 158 17.25 -6.00 -4.28
CA THR A 158 15.91 -5.41 -4.47
C THR A 158 15.92 -3.91 -4.16
N ASP A 159 16.58 -3.49 -3.07
CA ASP A 159 16.71 -2.08 -2.70
C ASP A 159 17.39 -1.26 -3.80
N ARG A 160 18.50 -1.76 -4.33
CA ARG A 160 19.25 -1.09 -5.43
C ARG A 160 18.43 -1.00 -6.70
N ASP A 161 17.72 -2.06 -7.05
CA ASP A 161 16.93 -2.14 -8.27
C ASP A 161 15.72 -1.21 -8.22
N LEU A 162 15.00 -1.21 -7.11
CA LEU A 162 13.89 -0.28 -6.91
C LEU A 162 14.38 1.18 -6.89
N LEU A 163 15.52 1.46 -6.22
CA LEU A 163 16.10 2.78 -6.22
C LEU A 163 16.46 3.25 -7.64
N ARG A 164 17.06 2.37 -8.44
CA ARG A 164 17.36 2.64 -9.86
C ARG A 164 16.09 2.94 -10.64
N ALA A 165 15.05 2.13 -10.46
CA ALA A 165 13.77 2.31 -11.14
C ALA A 165 13.10 3.64 -10.78
N VAL A 166 13.00 3.98 -9.49
CA VAL A 166 12.36 5.25 -9.09
C VAL A 166 13.15 6.48 -9.53
N ARG A 167 14.49 6.40 -9.57
CA ARG A 167 15.34 7.47 -10.12
C ARG A 167 15.09 7.65 -11.62
N CYS A 168 15.09 6.56 -12.38
CA CYS A 168 14.83 6.58 -13.81
C CYS A 168 13.46 7.21 -14.13
N ALA A 169 12.43 6.88 -13.35
CA ALA A 169 11.10 7.48 -13.49
C ALA A 169 11.11 9.00 -13.18
N ARG A 170 11.80 9.41 -12.11
CA ARG A 170 11.87 10.81 -11.66
C ARG A 170 12.64 11.72 -12.61
N GLU A 171 13.67 11.19 -13.26
CA GLU A 171 14.49 11.92 -14.24
C GLU A 171 13.75 12.16 -15.56
N ARG A 172 12.62 11.46 -15.79
CA ARG A 172 11.84 11.67 -17.01
C ARG A 172 10.95 12.90 -16.89
N PRO A 173 11.03 13.81 -17.85
CA PRO A 173 10.10 14.93 -17.95
C PRO A 173 8.66 14.40 -17.99
N ASP A 174 7.80 14.97 -17.16
CA ASP A 174 6.37 14.66 -17.17
C ASP A 174 5.99 13.19 -16.93
N PHE A 175 6.84 12.38 -16.24
CA PHE A 175 6.47 11.00 -15.92
C PHE A 175 5.11 10.93 -15.22
N GLY A 176 4.86 11.85 -14.31
CA GLY A 176 3.61 11.92 -13.55
C GLY A 176 3.80 11.54 -12.09
N ALA A 177 2.69 11.42 -11.36
CA ALA A 177 2.74 11.05 -9.95
C ALA A 177 2.94 9.52 -9.79
N PHE A 178 3.86 9.14 -8.91
CA PHE A 178 4.33 7.77 -8.76
C PHE A 178 4.48 7.39 -7.29
N ASN A 179 3.37 7.49 -6.54
CA ASN A 179 3.33 6.99 -5.15
C ASN A 179 2.91 5.52 -5.16
N PHE A 180 3.66 4.65 -4.54
CA PHE A 180 3.30 3.24 -4.47
C PHE A 180 3.64 2.56 -3.14
N LEU A 181 2.97 1.43 -2.93
CA LEU A 181 3.34 0.39 -1.97
C LEU A 181 3.62 -0.89 -2.76
N LEU A 182 4.75 -1.54 -2.47
CA LEU A 182 5.13 -2.84 -3.02
C LEU A 182 5.58 -3.73 -1.87
N SER A 183 5.02 -4.93 -1.73
CA SER A 183 5.35 -5.82 -0.60
C SER A 183 5.45 -7.28 -1.04
N ASP A 184 6.42 -8.00 -0.44
CA ASP A 184 6.62 -9.44 -0.59
C ASP A 184 6.05 -10.27 0.57
N GLY A 185 5.42 -9.62 1.56
CA GLY A 185 4.92 -10.28 2.77
C GLY A 185 5.90 -10.27 3.95
N SER A 186 7.14 -9.85 3.75
CA SER A 186 8.13 -9.62 4.82
C SER A 186 8.55 -8.15 4.88
N THR A 187 8.71 -7.57 3.72
CA THR A 187 9.16 -6.19 3.49
C THR A 187 8.11 -5.44 2.69
N THR A 188 7.90 -4.18 3.03
CA THR A 188 7.07 -3.26 2.26
C THR A 188 7.91 -2.07 1.83
N TYR A 189 7.96 -1.81 0.55
CA TYR A 189 8.53 -0.59 -0.03
C TYR A 189 7.43 0.45 -0.19
N ALA A 190 7.72 1.68 0.25
CA ALA A 190 6.84 2.82 0.09
C ALA A 190 7.57 3.94 -0.64
N HIS A 191 7.06 4.36 -1.77
CA HIS A 191 7.63 5.45 -2.57
C HIS A 191 6.67 6.62 -2.65
N ARG A 192 7.19 7.83 -2.37
CA ARG A 192 6.48 9.09 -2.57
C ARG A 192 7.08 9.86 -3.73
N PHE A 193 6.26 10.15 -4.74
CA PHE A 193 6.61 11.08 -5.81
C PHE A 193 5.36 11.75 -6.41
N GLY A 194 5.22 13.04 -6.20
CA GLY A 194 4.17 13.87 -6.81
C GLY A 194 2.82 13.86 -6.09
N ARG A 195 2.65 13.07 -5.00
CA ARG A 195 1.45 13.07 -4.14
C ARG A 195 1.84 13.04 -2.67
N SER A 196 0.88 13.34 -1.77
CA SER A 196 1.09 13.20 -0.34
C SER A 196 1.33 11.75 0.07
N MET A 197 2.19 11.55 1.06
CA MET A 197 2.39 10.30 1.75
C MET A 197 2.94 10.60 3.15
N PHE A 198 2.43 9.89 4.13
CA PHE A 198 2.71 10.10 5.54
C PHE A 198 3.12 8.80 6.20
N LEU A 199 3.96 8.91 7.21
CA LEU A 199 4.46 7.84 8.05
C LEU A 199 3.96 8.03 9.48
N LEU A 200 3.54 6.95 10.13
CA LEU A 200 3.25 6.92 11.56
C LEU A 200 3.91 5.69 12.18
N GLU A 201 4.66 5.93 13.24
CA GLU A 201 5.22 4.87 14.07
C GLU A 201 4.41 4.74 15.35
N ARG A 202 3.98 3.53 15.68
CA ARG A 202 3.40 3.17 16.97
C ARG A 202 4.39 2.30 17.73
N GLY A 203 4.91 2.82 18.83
CA GLY A 203 5.83 2.12 19.70
C GLY A 203 5.19 1.58 20.98
N PRO A 204 5.95 0.85 21.80
CA PRO A 204 5.46 0.32 23.08
C PRO A 204 5.01 1.42 24.06
N LEU A 205 5.61 2.61 23.97
CA LEU A 205 5.24 3.76 24.80
C LEU A 205 3.92 4.41 24.37
N ASP A 206 3.45 4.15 23.12
CA ASP A 206 2.15 4.58 22.64
C ASP A 206 1.00 3.70 23.13
N ALA A 207 1.31 2.58 23.77
CA ALA A 207 0.37 1.60 24.30
C ALA A 207 -0.56 2.16 25.41
N VAL A 208 -0.31 3.36 25.90
CA VAL A 208 -1.15 4.07 26.88
C VAL A 208 -2.43 4.65 26.24
N ARG A 209 -2.82 4.18 25.05
CA ARG A 209 -3.99 4.72 24.32
C ARG A 209 -5.09 3.66 24.13
N PRO A 210 -5.66 3.11 25.25
CA PRO A 210 -6.69 2.08 25.12
C PRO A 210 -7.98 2.65 24.52
N ARG A 211 -8.19 3.96 24.64
CA ARG A 211 -9.43 4.60 24.21
C ARG A 211 -9.12 5.96 23.57
N ARG A 212 -9.62 6.17 22.35
CA ARG A 212 -9.55 7.46 21.66
C ARG A 212 -10.94 7.93 21.28
N THR A 213 -11.18 9.19 21.53
CA THR A 213 -12.36 9.90 21.02
C THR A 213 -11.89 10.82 19.90
N SER A 214 -12.45 10.66 18.71
CA SER A 214 -12.20 11.54 17.59
C SER A 214 -12.93 12.87 17.76
N ARG A 215 -12.61 13.86 16.89
CA ARG A 215 -13.22 15.19 16.92
C ARG A 215 -14.74 15.17 16.70
N ASP A 216 -15.27 14.15 16.05
CA ASP A 216 -16.72 13.95 15.83
C ASP A 216 -17.41 13.20 16.99
N GLY A 217 -16.69 12.93 18.07
CA GLY A 217 -17.22 12.24 19.24
C GLY A 217 -17.19 10.72 19.17
N THR A 218 -16.76 10.11 18.07
CA THR A 218 -16.64 8.66 17.96
C THR A 218 -15.54 8.15 18.87
N THR A 219 -15.88 7.25 19.78
CA THR A 219 -14.94 6.60 20.67
C THR A 219 -14.62 5.20 20.17
N TYR A 220 -13.35 4.86 20.04
CA TYR A 220 -12.89 3.52 19.70
C TYR A 220 -11.82 3.04 20.67
N GLU A 221 -11.91 1.76 20.99
CA GLU A 221 -10.94 1.06 21.83
C GLU A 221 -10.20 0.05 20.97
N THR A 222 -8.88 0.05 21.06
CA THR A 222 -8.06 -0.98 20.43
C THR A 222 -7.69 -1.98 21.52
N PRO A 223 -7.88 -3.30 21.30
CA PRO A 223 -7.38 -4.30 22.24
C PRO A 223 -5.90 -4.04 22.53
N TRP A 224 -5.60 -3.93 23.79
CA TRP A 224 -4.29 -3.46 24.25
C TRP A 224 -3.26 -4.58 24.26
N SER A 225 -2.11 -4.35 23.65
CA SER A 225 -0.90 -5.12 23.85
C SER A 225 0.24 -4.18 24.18
N GLN A 226 0.88 -4.39 25.33
CA GLN A 226 2.02 -3.59 25.80
C GLN A 226 3.23 -3.68 24.87
N HIS A 227 3.27 -4.70 24.02
CA HIS A 227 4.40 -4.99 23.13
C HIS A 227 4.10 -4.70 21.66
N ARG A 228 2.89 -4.25 21.35
CA ARG A 228 2.52 -3.99 19.98
C ARG A 228 3.25 -2.77 19.45
N THR A 229 3.97 -2.99 18.36
CA THR A 229 4.59 -1.95 17.55
C THR A 229 4.10 -2.06 16.12
N ALA A 230 3.93 -0.94 15.45
CA ALA A 230 3.49 -0.93 14.07
C ALA A 230 3.96 0.31 13.33
N ILE A 231 4.22 0.17 12.03
CA ILE A 231 4.51 1.23 11.11
C ILE A 231 3.35 1.35 10.12
N PHE A 232 2.87 2.58 9.93
CA PHE A 232 1.82 2.91 9.00
C PHE A 232 2.37 3.84 7.93
N VAL A 233 2.00 3.59 6.69
CA VAL A 233 2.21 4.52 5.59
C VAL A 233 0.88 4.76 4.90
N ALA A 234 0.49 6.02 4.73
CA ALA A 234 -0.79 6.36 4.12
C ALA A 234 -0.71 7.63 3.28
N SER A 235 -1.57 7.73 2.27
CA SER A 235 -1.70 8.95 1.47
C SER A 235 -2.46 10.07 2.18
N GLU A 236 -3.16 9.76 3.27
CA GLU A 236 -3.91 10.66 4.14
C GLU A 236 -3.74 10.25 5.61
N HIS A 237 -3.88 11.19 6.53
CA HIS A 237 -3.96 10.86 7.95
C HIS A 237 -5.29 10.13 8.21
N VAL A 238 -5.22 8.86 8.57
CA VAL A 238 -6.41 8.04 8.90
C VAL A 238 -6.81 8.12 10.37
N THR A 239 -5.93 8.69 11.22
CA THR A 239 -6.15 8.91 12.65
C THR A 239 -5.58 10.27 13.06
N ASP A 240 -6.00 10.79 14.23
CA ASP A 240 -5.51 12.05 14.82
C ASP A 240 -4.17 11.86 15.56
N GLU A 241 -3.28 11.02 15.05
CA GLU A 241 -1.94 10.78 15.60
C GLU A 241 -0.90 11.69 14.93
N PRO A 242 0.32 11.79 15.48
CA PRO A 242 1.37 12.63 14.93
C PRO A 242 2.04 11.98 13.70
N TRP A 243 1.35 12.01 12.58
CA TRP A 243 1.89 11.56 11.30
C TRP A 243 3.00 12.49 10.81
N SER A 244 4.11 11.90 10.38
CA SER A 244 5.21 12.61 9.73
C SER A 244 5.01 12.62 8.21
N THR A 245 5.23 13.76 7.58
CA THR A 245 5.19 13.86 6.12
C THR A 245 6.48 13.31 5.53
N LEU A 246 6.38 12.36 4.59
CA LEU A 246 7.54 11.93 3.81
C LEU A 246 7.91 13.01 2.79
N GLU A 247 9.20 13.19 2.53
CA GLU A 247 9.67 14.11 1.50
C GLU A 247 9.42 13.56 0.09
N ASP A 248 9.29 14.46 -0.89
CA ASP A 248 9.10 14.04 -2.28
C ASP A 248 10.34 13.33 -2.82
N GLY A 249 10.14 12.21 -3.50
CA GLY A 249 11.21 11.36 -3.97
C GLY A 249 11.71 10.32 -2.95
N THR A 250 11.12 10.24 -1.76
CA THR A 250 11.46 9.24 -0.75
C THR A 250 11.12 7.82 -1.22
N LEU A 251 12.05 6.90 -1.02
CA LEU A 251 11.81 5.45 -1.06
C LEU A 251 12.17 4.87 0.31
N LEU A 252 11.18 4.30 0.99
CA LEU A 252 11.35 3.60 2.27
C LEU A 252 11.31 2.10 2.07
N ARG A 253 12.12 1.39 2.86
CA ARG A 253 11.99 -0.03 3.16
C ARG A 253 11.43 -0.18 4.56
N ILE A 254 10.38 -0.95 4.73
CA ILE A 254 9.71 -1.23 6.00
C ILE A 254 9.72 -2.74 6.20
N GLU A 255 10.36 -3.22 7.26
CA GLU A 255 10.41 -4.62 7.63
C GLU A 255 9.45 -4.91 8.76
N ARG A 256 8.67 -5.99 8.64
CA ARG A 256 7.72 -6.37 9.68
C ARG A 256 8.34 -7.07 10.88
N GLY A 257 9.54 -7.56 10.86
CA GLY A 257 10.28 -8.30 11.91
C GLY A 257 9.70 -8.30 13.33
N PRO A 258 10.34 -8.90 14.31
CA PRO A 258 9.87 -8.89 15.72
C PRO A 258 9.66 -7.46 16.25
N THR A 259 10.41 -6.51 15.69
CA THR A 259 10.22 -5.07 15.89
C THR A 259 10.18 -4.43 14.52
N PRO A 260 9.00 -4.03 14.01
CA PRO A 260 8.90 -3.33 12.75
C PRO A 260 9.79 -2.10 12.74
N HIS A 261 10.54 -1.94 11.68
CA HIS A 261 11.41 -0.79 11.49
C HIS A 261 11.41 -0.36 10.04
N TRP A 262 11.79 0.86 9.82
CA TRP A 262 11.93 1.42 8.49
C TRP A 262 13.30 2.04 8.30
N GLN A 263 13.72 2.07 7.07
CA GLN A 263 14.93 2.78 6.66
C GLN A 263 14.69 3.51 5.35
N LEU A 264 15.34 4.66 5.21
CA LEU A 264 15.40 5.37 3.95
C LEU A 264 16.38 4.65 3.03
N ILE A 265 15.93 4.27 1.84
CA ILE A 265 16.83 3.81 0.79
C ILE A 265 17.40 5.07 0.15
N ALA A 266 18.62 5.43 0.57
CA ALA A 266 19.25 6.66 0.17
C ALA A 266 19.57 6.67 -1.34
N ALA A 267 19.37 7.85 -1.92
CA ALA A 267 19.76 8.17 -3.28
C ALA A 267 21.26 8.42 -3.39
#